data_ae2dafdb78367ad27ad674547102af7f
#
_entry.id   ae2dafdb78367ad27ad674547102af7f
#
_cell.length_a   1.000
_cell.length_b   1.000
_cell.length_c   1.000
_cell.angle_alpha   90.00
_cell.angle_beta   90.00
_cell.angle_gamma   90.00
#
_symmetry.space_group_name_H-M   'P 1'
#
loop_
_entity.id
_entity.type
_entity.pdbx_description
1 polymer ?
#
loop_
_entity_poly.entity_id
_entity_poly.type
_entity_poly.pdbx_seq_one_letter_code
_entity_poly.pdbx_strand_id
1 'polypeptide(L)'
;IRASYGRVVKDGLTFYDSVRFPYLTLIGYTGSGSWNNGSGLTETQVGSSNLRWEKAKKADIGIDARFFHERFEMTVDFFQDIRSGIYQQRQSVPEEMGLPSLPWANVGEMKSWGMDGHISYTQPLGDNDKYLIVRANYTQSMNKITNFEEDLKKYDYQSAVGYQSGVNRGLIALGLFKDQADIDNSPRQDFGNYLPGDIKYKDVNGDGIVNWDDIVPLKYSYVPQIQYGFATEFNWKNFNVSVLFEGVSRVTYFKGGNMYQPFSGSTVGNVITDFANPANRWISREISGDPATENPNAKYPRLYYGGSSNNSQSSSFWLSDGSYLRLKNVQVSYTLKNQFLKKFGLQKAVISMIGDNLAVWSKEKMLDPAQAGDNGTVYPVQRVYTLQLNLSF
;
A
#
# COMPACT_ATOMS: atom_id res chain seq x y z
N ILE A 1 -7.60 15.85 29.41
CA ILE A 1 -6.36 15.95 28.59
C ILE A 1 -5.38 14.95 29.17
N ARG A 2 -4.75 14.16 28.28
CA ARG A 2 -3.71 13.20 28.60
C ARG A 2 -2.41 13.63 27.93
N ALA A 3 -1.28 13.35 28.53
CA ALA A 3 0.01 13.48 27.90
C ALA A 3 0.93 12.36 28.37
N SER A 4 1.68 11.79 27.47
CA SER A 4 2.67 10.78 27.79
C SER A 4 3.97 11.04 27.04
N TYR A 5 5.08 10.72 27.67
CA TYR A 5 6.38 10.68 27.05
C TYR A 5 7.15 9.47 27.58
N GLY A 6 7.68 8.68 26.67
CA GLY A 6 8.38 7.46 27.02
C GLY A 6 9.54 7.16 26.10
N ARG A 7 10.44 6.32 26.58
CA ARG A 7 11.52 5.72 25.80
C ARG A 7 11.41 4.22 25.87
N VAL A 8 11.33 3.59 24.71
CA VAL A 8 11.25 2.14 24.55
C VAL A 8 12.49 1.66 23.81
N VAL A 9 12.94 0.48 24.15
CA VAL A 9 14.06 -0.19 23.47
C VAL A 9 13.57 -1.51 22.89
N LYS A 10 14.12 -1.89 21.73
CA LYS A 10 13.79 -3.11 21.01
C LYS A 10 15.09 -3.73 20.48
N ASP A 11 15.15 -5.04 20.41
CA ASP A 11 16.33 -5.77 19.92
C ASP A 11 16.57 -5.65 18.41
N GLY A 12 15.57 -5.18 17.65
CA GLY A 12 15.69 -4.98 16.19
C GLY A 12 15.80 -6.25 15.36
N LEU A 13 15.94 -7.40 15.99
CA LEU A 13 16.27 -8.66 15.33
C LEU A 13 15.07 -9.45 14.79
N THR A 14 13.84 -9.04 15.12
CA THR A 14 12.62 -9.77 14.80
C THR A 14 12.26 -9.83 13.31
N PHE A 15 12.91 -9.05 12.46
CA PHE A 15 12.65 -9.06 11.02
C PHE A 15 13.61 -9.97 10.22
N TYR A 16 14.66 -10.50 10.86
CA TYR A 16 15.69 -11.27 10.17
C TYR A 16 15.93 -12.59 10.87
N ASP A 17 15.00 -13.52 10.72
CA ASP A 17 15.11 -14.90 11.23
C ASP A 17 16.38 -15.65 10.76
N SER A 18 17.06 -15.11 9.74
CA SER A 18 18.31 -15.67 9.21
C SER A 18 19.56 -15.30 10.00
N VAL A 19 19.51 -14.28 10.88
CA VAL A 19 20.69 -13.80 11.61
C VAL A 19 20.49 -13.95 13.12
N ARG A 20 20.54 -15.18 13.62
CA ARG A 20 20.38 -15.47 15.06
C ARG A 20 21.46 -14.88 15.96
N PHE A 21 22.67 -14.71 15.43
CA PHE A 21 23.82 -14.23 16.18
C PHE A 21 24.57 -13.15 15.39
N PRO A 22 23.99 -11.93 15.29
CA PRO A 22 24.50 -10.87 14.42
C PRO A 22 25.88 -10.32 14.85
N TYR A 23 26.35 -10.67 16.05
CA TYR A 23 27.65 -10.30 16.56
C TYR A 23 28.76 -11.29 16.17
N LEU A 24 28.41 -12.45 15.60
CA LEU A 24 29.38 -13.46 15.18
C LEU A 24 29.72 -13.29 13.71
N THR A 25 31.00 -13.38 13.39
CA THR A 25 31.47 -13.66 12.03
C THR A 25 31.32 -15.14 11.77
N LEU A 26 30.60 -15.51 10.73
CA LEU A 26 30.39 -16.90 10.34
C LEU A 26 31.19 -17.22 9.09
N ILE A 27 31.82 -18.39 9.11
CA ILE A 27 32.54 -18.93 7.97
C ILE A 27 31.78 -20.12 7.43
N GLY A 28 31.61 -20.18 6.14
CA GLY A 28 30.89 -21.26 5.43
C GLY A 28 31.61 -21.66 4.15
N TYR A 29 31.10 -22.72 3.54
CA TYR A 29 31.57 -23.15 2.22
C TYR A 29 30.87 -22.37 1.13
N THR A 30 31.63 -21.85 0.16
CA THR A 30 31.08 -21.38 -1.10
C THR A 30 30.88 -22.56 -2.04
N GLY A 31 29.65 -22.89 -2.37
CA GLY A 31 29.39 -23.74 -3.53
C GLY A 31 29.81 -23.01 -4.80
N SER A 32 30.78 -23.53 -5.54
CA SER A 32 31.18 -23.12 -6.91
C SER A 32 31.69 -21.69 -7.11
N GLY A 33 32.52 -21.18 -6.26
CA GLY A 33 33.38 -20.03 -6.54
C GLY A 33 34.83 -20.48 -6.63
N SER A 34 35.23 -21.03 -7.75
CA SER A 34 36.42 -21.83 -7.77
C SER A 34 37.65 -21.04 -8.19
N TRP A 35 38.57 -20.96 -7.34
CA TRP A 35 39.93 -21.17 -7.77
C TRP A 35 40.16 -22.70 -7.81
N ASN A 36 40.33 -23.25 -9.00
CA ASN A 36 40.67 -24.66 -9.22
C ASN A 36 39.56 -25.71 -8.91
N ASN A 37 38.29 -25.44 -9.21
CA ASN A 37 37.15 -26.38 -9.04
C ASN A 37 36.94 -26.94 -7.62
N GLY A 38 37.46 -26.27 -6.58
CA GLY A 38 37.31 -26.66 -5.18
C GLY A 38 36.33 -25.76 -4.42
N SER A 39 35.62 -26.30 -3.42
CA SER A 39 34.87 -25.53 -2.46
C SER A 39 35.82 -24.73 -1.58
N GLY A 40 35.71 -23.42 -1.56
CA GLY A 40 36.48 -22.53 -0.68
C GLY A 40 35.75 -22.23 0.65
N LEU A 41 36.49 -21.83 1.64
CA LEU A 41 35.95 -21.22 2.85
C LEU A 41 35.82 -19.71 2.63
N THR A 42 34.67 -19.14 2.98
CA THR A 42 34.45 -17.70 2.94
C THR A 42 33.69 -17.25 4.18
N GLU A 43 33.79 -15.97 4.51
CA GLU A 43 32.89 -15.36 5.48
C GLU A 43 31.48 -15.25 4.88
N THR A 44 30.52 -15.91 5.50
CA THR A 44 29.10 -15.84 5.08
C THR A 44 28.34 -14.75 5.82
N GLN A 45 28.90 -14.30 6.94
CA GLN A 45 28.35 -13.21 7.74
C GLN A 45 29.52 -12.45 8.40
N VAL A 46 29.48 -11.13 8.26
CA VAL A 46 30.38 -10.24 9.00
C VAL A 46 29.70 -9.82 10.31
N GLY A 47 30.33 -10.17 11.45
CA GLY A 47 29.77 -9.88 12.77
C GLY A 47 29.73 -8.39 13.09
N SER A 48 28.64 -7.93 13.70
CA SER A 48 28.51 -6.57 14.21
C SER A 48 29.10 -6.46 15.61
N SER A 49 30.27 -5.83 15.72
CA SER A 49 30.99 -5.66 17.02
C SER A 49 30.33 -4.64 17.95
N ASN A 50 29.43 -3.79 17.45
CA ASN A 50 28.83 -2.69 18.19
C ASN A 50 27.28 -2.75 18.15
N LEU A 51 26.76 -3.96 18.28
CA LEU A 51 25.31 -4.20 18.29
C LEU A 51 24.67 -3.51 19.50
N ARG A 52 23.61 -2.75 19.24
CA ARG A 52 22.85 -2.02 20.25
C ARG A 52 21.35 -2.20 20.03
N TRP A 53 20.57 -1.96 21.07
CA TRP A 53 19.14 -1.93 20.99
C TRP A 53 18.66 -0.69 20.21
N GLU A 54 17.68 -0.87 19.37
CA GLU A 54 16.95 0.25 18.78
C GLU A 54 16.24 1.04 19.87
N LYS A 55 16.16 2.34 19.72
CA LYS A 55 15.54 3.25 20.69
C LYS A 55 14.41 4.00 20.03
N ALA A 56 13.23 3.98 20.64
CA ALA A 56 12.09 4.78 20.24
C ALA A 56 11.75 5.78 21.35
N LYS A 57 11.73 7.07 20.98
CA LYS A 57 11.21 8.15 21.81
C LYS A 57 9.79 8.43 21.36
N LYS A 58 8.82 8.21 22.25
CA LYS A 58 7.41 8.36 21.96
C LYS A 58 6.83 9.50 22.77
N ALA A 59 6.11 10.38 22.10
CA ALA A 59 5.33 11.44 22.72
C ALA A 59 3.89 11.34 22.22
N ASP A 60 2.95 11.52 23.12
CA ASP A 60 1.52 11.47 22.85
C ASP A 60 0.80 12.52 23.66
N ILE A 61 -0.17 13.22 23.03
CA ILE A 61 -1.07 14.16 23.66
C ILE A 61 -2.49 13.83 23.22
N GLY A 62 -3.33 13.47 24.18
CA GLY A 62 -4.71 13.07 23.96
C GLY A 62 -5.72 14.02 24.63
N ILE A 63 -6.86 14.12 23.99
CA ILE A 63 -8.04 14.85 24.50
C ILE A 63 -9.21 13.88 24.52
N ASP A 64 -9.75 13.65 25.73
CA ASP A 64 -11.03 12.96 25.91
C ASP A 64 -12.07 14.02 26.33
N ALA A 65 -13.17 14.05 25.61
CA ALA A 65 -14.24 15.01 25.88
C ALA A 65 -15.60 14.33 25.82
N ARG A 66 -16.47 14.70 26.77
CA ARG A 66 -17.84 14.26 26.80
C ARG A 66 -18.73 15.47 26.98
N PHE A 67 -19.78 15.57 26.19
CA PHE A 67 -20.71 16.68 26.15
C PHE A 67 -22.16 16.21 26.15
N PHE A 68 -23.09 17.10 26.43
CA PHE A 68 -24.53 16.86 26.34
C PHE A 68 -25.02 15.66 27.18
N HIS A 69 -24.58 15.57 28.45
CA HIS A 69 -24.88 14.43 29.32
C HIS A 69 -24.40 13.10 28.73
N GLU A 70 -23.15 13.07 28.28
CA GLU A 70 -22.47 11.90 27.71
C GLU A 70 -23.04 11.40 26.36
N ARG A 71 -23.90 12.21 25.72
CA ARG A 71 -24.41 11.86 24.38
C ARG A 71 -23.35 12.00 23.29
N PHE A 72 -22.43 12.92 23.46
CA PHE A 72 -21.29 13.10 22.57
C PHE A 72 -20.00 12.74 23.31
N GLU A 73 -19.29 11.79 22.75
CA GLU A 73 -17.97 11.38 23.23
C GLU A 73 -16.95 11.56 22.10
N MET A 74 -15.78 12.06 22.46
CA MET A 74 -14.68 12.25 21.53
C MET A 74 -13.36 11.90 22.22
N THR A 75 -12.53 11.15 21.53
CA THR A 75 -11.12 10.95 21.86
C THR A 75 -10.28 11.30 20.64
N VAL A 76 -9.27 12.13 20.82
CA VAL A 76 -8.30 12.48 19.77
C VAL A 76 -6.92 12.45 20.39
N ASP A 77 -6.00 11.74 19.76
CA ASP A 77 -4.61 11.60 20.13
C ASP A 77 -3.70 12.12 19.02
N PHE A 78 -2.68 12.87 19.40
CA PHE A 78 -1.59 13.30 18.50
C PHE A 78 -0.31 12.64 19.00
N PHE A 79 0.33 11.90 18.12
CA PHE A 79 1.50 11.13 18.47
C PHE A 79 2.73 11.47 17.61
N GLN A 80 3.90 11.28 18.21
CA GLN A 80 5.18 11.31 17.54
C GLN A 80 6.07 10.18 18.06
N ASP A 81 6.71 9.46 17.15
CA ASP A 81 7.71 8.43 17.45
C ASP A 81 9.01 8.75 16.67
N ILE A 82 10.12 8.89 17.38
CA ILE A 82 11.45 9.04 16.78
C ILE A 82 12.23 7.77 17.13
N ARG A 83 12.45 6.94 16.11
CA ARG A 83 13.22 5.70 16.22
C ARG A 83 14.64 5.92 15.72
N SER A 84 15.61 5.59 16.57
CA SER A 84 17.04 5.74 16.26
C SER A 84 17.80 4.46 16.54
N GLY A 85 18.95 4.30 15.88
CA GLY A 85 19.75 3.10 15.94
C GLY A 85 19.03 1.90 15.33
N ILE A 86 18.25 2.11 14.26
CA ILE A 86 17.61 1.02 13.52
C ILE A 86 18.70 0.15 12.92
N TYR A 87 18.59 -1.15 13.18
CA TYR A 87 19.56 -2.14 12.70
C TYR A 87 19.32 -2.39 11.21
N GLN A 88 20.31 -2.05 10.39
CA GLN A 88 20.23 -2.17 8.94
C GLN A 88 21.58 -2.57 8.34
N GLN A 89 21.55 -3.11 7.14
CA GLN A 89 22.75 -3.39 6.38
C GLN A 89 23.41 -2.09 5.95
N ARG A 90 24.70 -1.96 6.18
CA ARG A 90 25.50 -0.82 5.73
C ARG A 90 25.67 -0.88 4.22
N GLN A 91 25.48 0.25 3.55
CA GLN A 91 25.63 0.35 2.09
C GLN A 91 26.82 1.22 1.69
N SER A 92 27.41 1.96 2.62
CA SER A 92 28.55 2.85 2.38
C SER A 92 29.91 2.14 2.52
N VAL A 93 29.94 0.81 2.47
CA VAL A 93 31.18 0.03 2.56
C VAL A 93 31.73 -0.16 1.15
N PRO A 94 32.97 0.29 0.86
CA PRO A 94 33.57 0.15 -0.46
C PRO A 94 33.71 -1.31 -0.89
N GLU A 95 33.42 -1.59 -2.16
CA GLU A 95 33.55 -2.95 -2.74
C GLU A 95 34.97 -3.48 -2.69
N GLU A 96 35.98 -2.58 -2.70
CA GLU A 96 37.40 -2.91 -2.61
C GLU A 96 37.76 -3.61 -1.31
N MET A 97 36.94 -3.55 -0.26
CA MET A 97 37.13 -4.32 0.97
C MET A 97 36.90 -5.81 0.76
N GLY A 98 36.35 -6.23 -0.37
CA GLY A 98 36.20 -7.65 -0.72
C GLY A 98 35.32 -8.44 0.24
N LEU A 99 34.40 -7.78 0.95
CA LEU A 99 33.51 -8.46 1.89
C LEU A 99 32.47 -9.27 1.12
N PRO A 100 32.26 -10.54 1.45
CA PRO A 100 31.26 -11.38 0.78
C PRO A 100 29.81 -10.96 1.10
N SER A 101 29.62 -10.26 2.21
CA SER A 101 28.34 -9.65 2.60
C SER A 101 28.59 -8.34 3.32
N LEU A 102 27.73 -7.35 3.08
CA LEU A 102 27.82 -6.07 3.77
C LEU A 102 27.47 -6.23 5.26
N PRO A 103 28.24 -5.64 6.16
CA PRO A 103 27.99 -5.74 7.60
C PRO A 103 26.70 -5.00 8.00
N TRP A 104 26.13 -5.42 9.10
CA TRP A 104 24.96 -4.79 9.71
C TRP A 104 25.35 -3.88 10.87
N ALA A 105 24.68 -2.76 11.03
CA ALA A 105 24.90 -1.82 12.12
C ALA A 105 23.64 -1.06 12.53
N ASN A 106 23.66 -0.48 13.73
CA ASN A 106 22.56 0.36 14.25
C ASN A 106 22.76 1.84 13.82
N VAL A 107 22.46 2.14 12.56
CA VAL A 107 22.76 3.44 11.93
C VAL A 107 21.51 4.16 11.40
N GLY A 108 20.37 3.49 11.26
CA GLY A 108 19.14 4.09 10.72
C GLY A 108 18.39 4.95 11.74
N GLU A 109 17.69 5.96 11.23
CA GLU A 109 16.76 6.77 12.01
C GLU A 109 15.51 7.11 11.20
N MET A 110 14.35 7.05 11.85
CA MET A 110 13.05 7.36 11.25
C MET A 110 12.18 8.14 12.23
N LYS A 111 11.47 9.14 11.75
CA LYS A 111 10.44 9.87 12.47
C LYS A 111 9.07 9.47 11.93
N SER A 112 8.15 9.13 12.83
CA SER A 112 6.73 8.93 12.53
C SER A 112 5.90 9.88 13.36
N TRP A 113 4.79 10.37 12.81
CA TRP A 113 3.87 11.26 13.51
C TRP A 113 2.48 11.15 12.89
N GLY A 114 1.49 11.52 13.65
CA GLY A 114 0.12 11.48 13.18
C GLY A 114 -0.89 11.86 14.24
N MET A 115 -2.12 11.54 13.90
CA MET A 115 -3.25 11.64 14.80
C MET A 115 -4.17 10.45 14.61
N ASP A 116 -4.82 10.04 15.67
CA ASP A 116 -5.95 9.12 15.62
C ASP A 116 -7.04 9.58 16.59
N GLY A 117 -8.25 9.08 16.36
CA GLY A 117 -9.35 9.42 17.20
C GLY A 117 -10.65 8.79 16.79
N HIS A 118 -11.59 8.87 17.68
CA HIS A 118 -12.96 8.48 17.42
C HIS A 118 -13.95 9.46 18.02
N ILE A 119 -15.12 9.53 17.43
CA ILE A 119 -16.28 10.25 17.93
C ILE A 119 -17.48 9.31 17.99
N SER A 120 -18.32 9.52 18.98
CA SER A 120 -19.61 8.84 19.12
C SER A 120 -20.67 9.85 19.53
N TYR A 121 -21.81 9.83 18.87
CA TYR A 121 -22.94 10.64 19.23
C TYR A 121 -24.21 9.79 19.32
N THR A 122 -24.86 9.85 20.50
CA THR A 122 -26.11 9.14 20.75
C THR A 122 -27.27 10.13 20.89
N GLN A 123 -28.21 10.06 19.97
CA GLN A 123 -29.44 10.86 19.97
C GLN A 123 -30.62 10.01 20.37
N PRO A 124 -31.17 10.17 21.59
CA PRO A 124 -32.50 9.62 21.94
C PRO A 124 -33.59 10.28 21.09
N LEU A 125 -34.54 9.49 20.60
CA LEU A 125 -35.64 9.94 19.73
C LEU A 125 -37.02 9.78 20.41
N GLY A 126 -37.16 10.27 21.64
CA GLY A 126 -38.38 10.15 22.44
C GLY A 126 -38.28 9.01 23.44
N ASP A 127 -39.11 7.96 23.31
CA ASP A 127 -39.14 6.84 24.26
C ASP A 127 -37.81 6.10 24.31
N ASN A 128 -37.49 5.43 25.43
CA ASN A 128 -36.22 4.75 25.68
C ASN A 128 -35.82 3.70 24.67
N ASP A 129 -36.73 3.22 23.84
CA ASP A 129 -36.48 2.17 22.81
C ASP A 129 -36.17 2.76 21.42
N LYS A 130 -35.97 4.10 21.32
CA LYS A 130 -35.67 4.77 20.05
C LYS A 130 -34.43 5.63 20.20
N TYR A 131 -33.39 5.31 19.44
CA TYR A 131 -32.16 6.10 19.41
C TYR A 131 -31.44 5.98 18.08
N LEU A 132 -30.64 6.97 17.79
CA LEU A 132 -29.68 6.99 16.69
C LEU A 132 -28.28 7.14 17.31
N ILE A 133 -27.39 6.26 16.91
CA ILE A 133 -25.96 6.38 17.25
C ILE A 133 -25.20 6.62 15.95
N VAL A 134 -24.31 7.60 15.96
CA VAL A 134 -23.35 7.85 14.88
C VAL A 134 -21.95 7.74 15.47
N ARG A 135 -21.10 6.95 14.83
CA ARG A 135 -19.69 6.77 15.21
C ARG A 135 -18.81 7.03 14.03
N ALA A 136 -17.66 7.64 14.28
CA ALA A 136 -16.61 7.74 13.27
C ALA A 136 -15.25 7.55 13.93
N ASN A 137 -14.33 6.98 13.21
CA ASN A 137 -12.92 6.88 13.56
C ASN A 137 -12.06 7.38 12.42
N TYR A 138 -10.91 7.93 12.77
CA TYR A 138 -9.94 8.45 11.84
C TYR A 138 -8.54 8.20 12.35
N THR A 139 -7.65 7.72 11.49
CA THR A 139 -6.23 7.56 11.78
C THR A 139 -5.44 8.11 10.62
N GLN A 140 -4.49 8.98 10.91
CA GLN A 140 -3.49 9.45 9.96
C GLN A 140 -2.10 9.18 10.54
N SER A 141 -1.28 8.44 9.81
CA SER A 141 0.10 8.16 10.19
C SER A 141 1.03 8.48 9.02
N MET A 142 2.00 9.31 9.28
CA MET A 142 3.05 9.72 8.35
C MET A 142 4.41 9.33 8.91
N ASN A 143 5.36 9.05 8.03
CA ASN A 143 6.73 8.81 8.44
C ASN A 143 7.71 9.44 7.46
N LYS A 144 8.95 9.59 7.92
CA LYS A 144 10.07 10.12 7.14
C LYS A 144 11.36 9.47 7.63
N ILE A 145 12.14 8.98 6.71
CA ILE A 145 13.51 8.53 6.98
C ILE A 145 14.36 9.79 7.23
N THR A 146 14.97 9.87 8.42
CA THR A 146 15.80 11.00 8.82
C THR A 146 17.28 10.69 8.74
N ASN A 147 17.64 9.40 8.87
CA ASN A 147 18.99 8.92 8.60
C ASN A 147 18.92 7.51 8.04
N PHE A 148 19.68 7.29 6.98
CA PHE A 148 19.85 5.99 6.33
C PHE A 148 21.26 5.95 5.77
N GLU A 149 22.08 4.97 6.18
CA GLU A 149 23.42 4.81 5.64
C GLU A 149 23.30 4.21 4.24
N GLU A 150 23.52 5.03 3.24
CA GLU A 150 23.44 4.67 1.82
C GLU A 150 24.69 5.16 1.07
N ASP A 151 24.95 4.56 -0.08
CA ASP A 151 26.00 5.02 -0.98
C ASP A 151 25.77 6.48 -1.38
N LEU A 152 26.86 7.17 -1.72
CA LEU A 152 26.78 8.53 -2.23
C LEU A 152 25.89 8.55 -3.48
N LYS A 153 24.75 9.20 -3.38
CA LYS A 153 23.81 9.33 -4.51
C LYS A 153 24.23 10.46 -5.43
N LYS A 154 24.13 10.24 -6.73
CA LYS A 154 24.46 11.23 -7.75
C LYS A 154 23.51 12.44 -7.71
N TYR A 155 22.25 12.20 -7.36
CA TYR A 155 21.19 13.21 -7.27
C TYR A 155 20.43 13.09 -5.95
N ASP A 156 20.04 14.22 -5.36
CA ASP A 156 19.35 14.27 -4.06
C ASP A 156 18.03 13.48 -4.05
N TYR A 157 17.31 13.44 -5.17
CA TYR A 157 16.05 12.70 -5.26
C TYR A 157 16.24 11.16 -5.24
N GLN A 158 17.45 10.67 -5.46
CA GLN A 158 17.74 9.23 -5.35
C GLN A 158 17.90 8.77 -3.90
N SER A 159 18.18 9.69 -2.97
CA SER A 159 18.31 9.38 -1.55
C SER A 159 16.99 8.85 -0.96
N ALA A 160 17.09 7.93 -0.01
CA ALA A 160 15.97 7.51 0.83
C ALA A 160 15.69 8.52 1.94
N VAL A 161 16.72 9.27 2.36
CA VAL A 161 16.61 10.28 3.41
C VAL A 161 15.72 11.43 2.95
N GLY A 162 14.80 11.83 3.80
CA GLY A 162 13.86 12.90 3.49
C GLY A 162 12.51 12.42 2.97
N TYR A 163 12.40 11.16 2.59
CA TYR A 163 11.18 10.57 2.05
C TYR A 163 10.51 9.59 3.02
N GLN A 164 9.27 9.23 2.71
CA GLN A 164 8.54 8.19 3.42
C GLN A 164 9.19 6.83 3.19
N SER A 165 9.24 6.00 4.23
CA SER A 165 9.64 4.60 4.08
C SER A 165 8.70 3.86 3.13
N GLY A 166 9.26 3.16 2.16
CA GLY A 166 8.50 2.43 1.14
C GLY A 166 7.74 3.33 0.16
N VAL A 167 8.15 4.59 -0.02
CA VAL A 167 7.59 5.45 -1.07
C VAL A 167 7.77 4.80 -2.44
N ASN A 168 6.72 4.80 -3.25
CA ASN A 168 6.80 4.29 -4.61
C ASN A 168 7.75 5.17 -5.44
N ARG A 169 8.73 4.56 -6.08
CA ARG A 169 9.71 5.22 -6.94
C ARG A 169 9.56 4.73 -8.37
N GLY A 170 9.80 5.60 -9.32
CA GLY A 170 9.70 5.27 -10.74
C GLY A 170 9.93 6.47 -11.64
N LEU A 171 9.83 6.23 -12.93
CA LEU A 171 9.98 7.25 -13.96
C LEU A 171 8.73 8.13 -14.04
N ILE A 172 8.90 9.37 -14.45
CA ILE A 172 7.78 10.27 -14.76
C ILE A 172 7.38 10.05 -16.22
N ALA A 173 6.20 9.48 -16.46
CA ALA A 173 5.66 9.31 -17.80
C ALA A 173 5.05 10.64 -18.31
N LEU A 174 5.34 10.96 -19.57
CA LEU A 174 4.82 12.13 -20.30
C LEU A 174 3.64 11.78 -21.22
N GLY A 175 3.25 10.51 -21.30
CA GLY A 175 2.26 9.97 -22.22
C GLY A 175 2.86 8.91 -23.13
N LEU A 176 2.32 8.75 -24.33
CA LEU A 176 2.83 7.84 -25.34
C LEU A 176 3.49 8.62 -26.47
N PHE A 177 4.55 8.07 -27.07
CA PHE A 177 5.14 8.64 -28.27
C PHE A 177 4.10 8.69 -29.41
N LYS A 178 3.98 9.84 -30.07
CA LYS A 178 3.00 10.07 -31.14
C LYS A 178 3.42 9.39 -32.45
N ASP A 179 4.66 9.67 -32.87
CA ASP A 179 5.24 9.26 -34.14
C ASP A 179 6.76 9.20 -34.03
N GLN A 180 7.42 8.86 -35.13
CA GLN A 180 8.87 8.79 -35.18
C GLN A 180 9.54 10.16 -34.95
N ALA A 181 8.94 11.24 -35.43
CA ALA A 181 9.48 12.57 -35.24
C ALA A 181 9.47 12.98 -33.74
N ASP A 182 8.46 12.56 -32.98
CA ASP A 182 8.41 12.75 -31.52
C ASP A 182 9.52 11.96 -30.81
N ILE A 183 9.83 10.75 -31.30
CA ILE A 183 10.96 9.94 -30.79
C ILE A 183 12.29 10.64 -31.09
N ASP A 184 12.52 11.06 -32.35
CA ASP A 184 13.77 11.67 -32.81
C ASP A 184 14.08 12.99 -32.11
N ASN A 185 13.05 13.73 -31.67
CA ASN A 185 13.16 14.99 -30.94
C ASN A 185 13.09 14.84 -29.40
N SER A 186 13.14 13.63 -28.88
CA SER A 186 13.06 13.35 -27.44
C SER A 186 14.38 12.79 -26.92
N PRO A 187 14.68 12.91 -25.60
CA PRO A 187 15.78 12.19 -24.99
C PRO A 187 15.68 10.69 -25.25
N ARG A 188 16.82 10.07 -25.51
CA ARG A 188 16.90 8.63 -25.75
C ARG A 188 16.51 7.85 -24.49
N GLN A 189 15.66 6.85 -24.61
CA GLN A 189 15.31 5.96 -23.49
C GLN A 189 16.18 4.70 -23.54
N ASP A 190 16.82 4.38 -22.41
CA ASP A 190 17.81 3.28 -22.32
C ASP A 190 17.24 2.01 -21.68
N PHE A 191 15.95 1.71 -21.97
CA PHE A 191 15.25 0.54 -21.47
C PHE A 191 14.91 -0.48 -22.56
N GLY A 192 15.65 -0.46 -23.68
CA GLY A 192 15.43 -1.31 -24.84
C GLY A 192 14.75 -0.59 -25.99
N ASN A 193 14.29 -1.36 -26.99
CA ASN A 193 13.67 -0.79 -28.18
C ASN A 193 12.29 -0.21 -27.86
N TYR A 194 11.99 0.94 -28.43
CA TYR A 194 10.68 1.60 -28.34
C TYR A 194 10.30 2.23 -29.67
N LEU A 195 9.01 2.37 -29.91
CA LEU A 195 8.41 2.84 -31.16
C LEU A 195 7.23 3.77 -30.84
N PRO A 196 6.61 4.45 -31.82
CA PRO A 196 5.37 5.17 -31.61
C PRO A 196 4.31 4.33 -30.88
N GLY A 197 3.63 4.93 -29.90
CA GLY A 197 2.69 4.24 -29.02
C GLY A 197 3.29 3.60 -27.78
N ASP A 198 4.60 3.66 -27.59
CA ASP A 198 5.24 3.27 -26.35
C ASP A 198 5.31 4.45 -25.36
N ILE A 199 5.53 4.13 -24.08
CA ILE A 199 5.56 5.14 -23.02
C ILE A 199 6.79 6.02 -23.17
N LYS A 200 6.55 7.33 -23.18
CA LYS A 200 7.56 8.38 -23.18
C LYS A 200 7.83 8.82 -21.74
N TYR A 201 9.08 8.81 -21.33
CA TYR A 201 9.49 9.21 -20.01
C TYR A 201 10.23 10.54 -20.01
N LYS A 202 10.21 11.22 -18.86
CA LYS A 202 10.90 12.47 -18.64
C LYS A 202 12.36 12.21 -18.27
N ASP A 203 13.26 12.88 -18.96
CA ASP A 203 14.63 13.10 -18.51
C ASP A 203 14.59 14.12 -17.34
N VAL A 204 14.89 13.65 -16.14
CA VAL A 204 14.77 14.46 -14.92
C VAL A 204 16.06 15.21 -14.65
N ASN A 205 17.20 14.60 -14.93
CA ASN A 205 18.53 15.16 -14.69
C ASN A 205 19.02 16.06 -15.83
N GLY A 206 18.39 15.99 -17.02
CA GLY A 206 18.69 16.81 -18.19
C GLY A 206 19.95 16.38 -18.94
N ASP A 207 20.38 15.13 -18.84
CA ASP A 207 21.59 14.64 -19.50
C ASP A 207 21.36 14.12 -20.94
N GLY A 208 20.11 14.15 -21.42
CA GLY A 208 19.71 13.72 -22.76
C GLY A 208 19.41 12.23 -22.88
N ILE A 209 19.47 11.48 -21.78
CA ILE A 209 19.22 10.03 -21.73
C ILE A 209 18.28 9.72 -20.56
N VAL A 210 17.17 9.05 -20.84
CA VAL A 210 16.29 8.53 -19.79
C VAL A 210 16.75 7.14 -19.38
N ASN A 211 17.19 7.01 -18.13
CA ASN A 211 17.73 5.77 -17.57
C ASN A 211 17.37 5.62 -16.08
N TRP A 212 18.07 4.76 -15.35
CA TRP A 212 17.85 4.55 -13.91
C TRP A 212 18.15 5.79 -13.04
N ASP A 213 18.92 6.74 -13.56
CA ASP A 213 19.20 8.01 -12.89
C ASP A 213 17.97 8.93 -12.81
N ASP A 214 16.94 8.71 -13.63
CA ASP A 214 15.70 9.48 -13.68
C ASP A 214 14.60 8.95 -12.77
N ILE A 215 14.89 7.90 -11.97
CA ILE A 215 13.93 7.36 -11.02
C ILE A 215 13.78 8.29 -9.84
N VAL A 216 12.56 8.79 -9.64
CA VAL A 216 12.21 9.73 -8.57
C VAL A 216 11.17 9.14 -7.61
N PRO A 217 11.05 9.66 -6.38
CA PRO A 217 9.89 9.38 -5.53
C PRO A 217 8.63 9.92 -6.20
N LEU A 218 7.62 9.05 -6.36
CA LEU A 218 6.40 9.45 -7.07
C LEU A 218 5.37 10.05 -6.11
N LYS A 219 4.66 9.25 -5.31
CA LYS A 219 3.60 9.84 -4.49
C LYS A 219 3.57 9.25 -3.08
N TYR A 220 2.78 8.21 -2.88
CA TYR A 220 2.62 7.53 -1.60
C TYR A 220 3.20 6.13 -1.68
N SER A 221 3.33 5.46 -0.53
CA SER A 221 3.64 4.03 -0.48
C SER A 221 2.37 3.19 -0.72
N TYR A 222 2.54 1.88 -0.77
CA TYR A 222 1.43 0.92 -0.77
C TYR A 222 0.74 0.79 0.61
N VAL A 223 1.31 1.38 1.67
CA VAL A 223 0.68 1.44 2.99
C VAL A 223 -0.14 2.72 3.09
N PRO A 224 -1.44 2.65 3.36
CA PRO A 224 -2.28 3.84 3.51
C PRO A 224 -1.79 4.74 4.66
N GLN A 225 -1.68 6.05 4.40
CA GLN A 225 -1.41 7.03 5.45
C GLN A 225 -2.67 7.43 6.21
N ILE A 226 -3.84 7.27 5.60
CA ILE A 226 -5.12 7.63 6.20
C ILE A 226 -6.04 6.42 6.15
N GLN A 227 -6.63 6.11 7.30
CA GLN A 227 -7.69 5.10 7.45
C GLN A 227 -8.85 5.74 8.19
N TYR A 228 -10.07 5.47 7.76
CA TYR A 228 -11.25 6.03 8.38
C TYR A 228 -12.44 5.08 8.29
N GLY A 229 -13.32 5.21 9.25
CA GLY A 229 -14.57 4.49 9.26
C GLY A 229 -15.68 5.35 9.83
N PHE A 230 -16.91 5.10 9.41
CA PHE A 230 -18.07 5.67 10.06
C PHE A 230 -19.22 4.67 10.06
N ALA A 231 -19.94 4.66 11.16
CA ALA A 231 -21.05 3.77 11.38
C ALA A 231 -22.26 4.55 11.90
N THR A 232 -23.42 4.07 11.53
CA THR A 232 -24.67 4.53 12.11
C THR A 232 -25.49 3.35 12.57
N GLU A 233 -26.13 3.48 13.73
CA GLU A 233 -27.03 2.50 14.29
C GLU A 233 -28.33 3.19 14.64
N PHE A 234 -29.42 2.71 14.09
CA PHE A 234 -30.77 3.20 14.37
C PHE A 234 -31.58 2.10 15.03
N ASN A 235 -32.03 2.36 16.25
CA ASN A 235 -32.93 1.48 16.97
C ASN A 235 -34.32 2.09 17.07
N TRP A 236 -35.30 1.31 16.66
CA TRP A 236 -36.69 1.72 16.74
C TRP A 236 -37.55 0.55 17.21
N LYS A 237 -37.91 0.56 18.48
CA LYS A 237 -38.67 -0.53 19.13
C LYS A 237 -37.97 -1.90 18.95
N ASN A 238 -38.54 -2.73 18.10
CA ASN A 238 -38.04 -4.08 17.81
C ASN A 238 -37.07 -4.13 16.62
N PHE A 239 -36.94 -3.05 15.85
CA PHE A 239 -36.02 -2.97 14.72
C PHE A 239 -34.70 -2.33 15.14
N ASN A 240 -33.62 -2.91 14.68
CA ASN A 240 -32.30 -2.33 14.72
C ASN A 240 -31.67 -2.38 13.33
N VAL A 241 -31.17 -1.25 12.87
CA VAL A 241 -30.46 -1.14 11.57
C VAL A 241 -29.11 -0.54 11.85
N SER A 242 -28.05 -1.21 11.40
CA SER A 242 -26.68 -0.70 11.45
C SER A 242 -26.04 -0.68 10.08
N VAL A 243 -25.24 0.33 9.83
CA VAL A 243 -24.47 0.50 8.58
C VAL A 243 -23.06 0.91 8.95
N LEU A 244 -22.08 0.25 8.35
CA LEU A 244 -20.66 0.54 8.54
C LEU A 244 -20.00 0.81 7.20
N PHE A 245 -19.30 1.91 7.13
CA PHE A 245 -18.38 2.26 6.06
C PHE A 245 -16.93 2.22 6.55
N GLU A 246 -16.04 1.77 5.69
CA GLU A 246 -14.59 1.84 5.89
C GLU A 246 -13.93 2.45 4.66
N GLY A 247 -12.82 3.12 4.85
CA GLY A 247 -12.05 3.67 3.75
C GLY A 247 -10.60 3.91 4.08
N VAL A 248 -9.80 4.02 3.03
CA VAL A 248 -8.40 4.39 3.10
C VAL A 248 -8.10 5.48 2.08
N SER A 249 -7.04 6.25 2.35
CA SER A 249 -6.58 7.29 1.45
C SER A 249 -5.08 7.49 1.57
N ARG A 250 -4.49 8.22 0.62
CA ARG A 250 -3.04 8.42 0.51
C ARG A 250 -2.29 7.10 0.44
N VAL A 251 -2.68 6.27 -0.50
CA VAL A 251 -2.07 4.98 -0.84
C VAL A 251 -1.96 4.90 -2.35
N THR A 252 -0.86 4.36 -2.84
CA THR A 252 -0.65 4.10 -4.27
C THR A 252 -0.02 2.74 -4.49
N TYR A 253 -0.27 2.15 -5.65
CA TYR A 253 0.33 0.89 -6.06
C TYR A 253 0.63 0.94 -7.57
N PHE A 254 1.57 0.10 -8.02
CA PHE A 254 1.84 -0.06 -9.44
C PHE A 254 0.95 -1.13 -10.06
N LYS A 255 0.32 -0.79 -11.17
CA LYS A 255 -0.30 -1.76 -12.07
C LYS A 255 0.80 -2.50 -12.82
N GLY A 256 0.78 -3.80 -12.77
CA GLY A 256 1.83 -4.65 -13.37
C GLY A 256 1.39 -6.08 -13.57
N GLY A 257 2.38 -6.97 -13.76
CA GLY A 257 2.13 -8.38 -14.00
C GLY A 257 1.38 -8.66 -15.31
N ASN A 258 1.02 -9.91 -15.53
CA ASN A 258 0.37 -10.36 -16.77
C ASN A 258 -1.00 -9.69 -17.03
N MET A 259 -1.63 -9.11 -16.01
CA MET A 259 -2.92 -8.45 -16.16
C MET A 259 -2.79 -7.15 -16.96
N TYR A 260 -1.79 -6.32 -16.65
CA TYR A 260 -1.58 -5.00 -17.27
C TYR A 260 -0.47 -4.98 -18.31
N GLN A 261 0.38 -6.02 -18.33
CA GLN A 261 1.49 -6.20 -19.26
C GLN A 261 1.37 -7.58 -19.90
N PRO A 262 0.36 -7.80 -20.76
CA PRO A 262 0.13 -9.09 -21.38
C PRO A 262 1.34 -9.51 -22.22
N PHE A 263 1.60 -10.81 -22.27
CA PHE A 263 2.73 -11.43 -22.98
C PHE A 263 4.13 -11.11 -22.43
N SER A 264 4.26 -10.52 -21.25
CA SER A 264 5.54 -10.05 -20.71
C SER A 264 6.47 -11.14 -20.16
N GLY A 265 6.02 -12.34 -19.95
CA GLY A 265 6.84 -13.37 -19.28
C GLY A 265 6.94 -14.70 -20.03
N SER A 266 6.13 -14.90 -21.04
CA SER A 266 6.12 -16.14 -21.81
C SER A 266 5.32 -15.98 -23.10
N THR A 267 5.34 -17.02 -23.91
CA THR A 267 4.56 -17.13 -25.16
C THR A 267 3.04 -17.22 -24.91
N VAL A 268 2.59 -17.31 -23.67
CA VAL A 268 1.19 -17.48 -23.27
C VAL A 268 0.77 -16.33 -22.41
N GLY A 269 -0.23 -15.60 -22.80
CA GLY A 269 -0.79 -14.49 -22.00
C GLY A 269 -2.23 -14.21 -22.40
N ASN A 270 -3.08 -14.04 -21.39
CA ASN A 270 -4.43 -13.52 -21.59
C ASN A 270 -4.38 -12.00 -21.64
N VAL A 271 -5.19 -11.42 -22.52
CA VAL A 271 -5.41 -9.98 -22.59
C VAL A 271 -6.76 -9.70 -21.97
N ILE A 272 -6.78 -8.85 -20.95
CA ILE A 272 -8.04 -8.41 -20.34
C ILE A 272 -8.88 -7.63 -21.35
N THR A 273 -10.20 -7.73 -21.25
CA THR A 273 -11.15 -7.08 -22.17
C THR A 273 -10.96 -5.57 -22.27
N ASP A 274 -10.60 -4.92 -21.17
CA ASP A 274 -10.33 -3.47 -21.14
C ASP A 274 -9.10 -3.11 -21.99
N PHE A 275 -8.05 -3.91 -21.94
CA PHE A 275 -6.86 -3.74 -22.77
C PHE A 275 -7.10 -4.18 -24.23
N ALA A 276 -7.91 -5.22 -24.44
CA ALA A 276 -8.27 -5.69 -25.77
C ALA A 276 -9.09 -4.69 -26.59
N ASN A 277 -9.83 -3.82 -25.90
CA ASN A 277 -10.65 -2.78 -26.54
C ASN A 277 -9.76 -1.80 -27.32
N PRO A 278 -9.92 -1.66 -28.65
CA PRO A 278 -9.14 -0.75 -29.49
C PRO A 278 -9.22 0.72 -29.06
N ALA A 279 -10.33 1.14 -28.45
CA ALA A 279 -10.51 2.51 -27.96
C ALA A 279 -9.62 2.84 -26.74
N ASN A 280 -9.13 1.84 -26.03
CA ASN A 280 -8.37 2.01 -24.79
C ASN A 280 -6.87 1.90 -24.98
N ARG A 281 -6.38 1.38 -26.09
CA ARG A 281 -4.95 1.23 -26.35
C ARG A 281 -4.51 1.91 -27.63
N TRP A 282 -3.26 2.26 -27.70
CA TRP A 282 -2.65 2.71 -28.93
C TRP A 282 -2.49 1.54 -29.93
N ILE A 283 -2.90 1.73 -31.17
CA ILE A 283 -2.76 0.74 -32.27
C ILE A 283 -2.27 1.47 -33.50
N SER A 284 -1.23 0.95 -34.15
CA SER A 284 -0.74 1.47 -35.42
C SER A 284 -1.84 1.47 -36.49
N ARG A 285 -1.93 2.54 -37.29
CA ARG A 285 -2.82 2.63 -38.46
C ARG A 285 -2.60 1.53 -39.45
N GLU A 286 -1.38 0.98 -39.55
CA GLU A 286 -1.05 -0.15 -40.42
C GLU A 286 -1.79 -1.42 -40.01
N ILE A 287 -2.06 -1.59 -38.72
CA ILE A 287 -2.78 -2.75 -38.18
C ILE A 287 -4.30 -2.49 -38.15
N SER A 288 -4.72 -1.31 -37.72
CA SER A 288 -6.14 -0.98 -37.55
C SER A 288 -6.83 -0.53 -38.83
N GLY A 289 -6.07 0.02 -39.78
CA GLY A 289 -6.61 0.73 -40.95
C GLY A 289 -7.14 2.13 -40.65
N ASP A 290 -7.12 2.58 -39.39
CA ASP A 290 -7.68 3.85 -38.92
C ASP A 290 -6.60 4.69 -38.18
N PRO A 291 -6.24 5.88 -38.69
CA PRO A 291 -5.29 6.78 -38.02
C PRO A 291 -5.74 7.25 -36.63
N ALA A 292 -7.04 7.24 -36.32
CA ALA A 292 -7.55 7.66 -35.02
C ALA A 292 -7.14 6.73 -33.87
N THR A 293 -6.73 5.50 -34.18
CA THR A 293 -6.24 4.53 -33.17
C THR A 293 -4.82 4.82 -32.68
N GLU A 294 -4.06 5.66 -33.41
CA GLU A 294 -2.74 6.15 -32.97
C GLU A 294 -2.90 7.29 -31.93
N ASN A 295 -3.68 7.04 -30.91
CA ASN A 295 -4.01 8.03 -29.89
C ASN A 295 -2.89 8.10 -28.83
N PRO A 296 -2.12 9.21 -28.74
CA PRO A 296 -1.04 9.34 -27.74
C PRO A 296 -1.56 9.46 -26.29
N ASN A 297 -2.87 9.69 -26.11
CA ASN A 297 -3.53 9.73 -24.82
C ASN A 297 -4.29 8.45 -24.51
N ALA A 298 -4.05 7.35 -25.23
CA ALA A 298 -4.69 6.07 -24.95
C ALA A 298 -4.36 5.60 -23.52
N LYS A 299 -5.29 4.90 -22.92
CA LYS A 299 -5.17 4.35 -21.56
C LYS A 299 -4.03 3.33 -21.44
N TYR A 300 -3.74 2.60 -22.52
CA TYR A 300 -2.70 1.59 -22.59
C TYR A 300 -1.75 1.85 -23.78
N PRO A 301 -0.46 1.51 -23.62
CA PRO A 301 0.48 1.59 -24.70
C PRO A 301 0.19 0.53 -25.76
N ARG A 302 0.95 0.55 -26.85
CA ARG A 302 0.89 -0.51 -27.84
C ARG A 302 1.23 -1.87 -27.25
N LEU A 303 0.62 -2.91 -27.82
CA LEU A 303 0.81 -4.29 -27.37
C LEU A 303 2.06 -4.89 -28.03
N TYR A 304 2.88 -5.54 -27.21
CA TYR A 304 4.03 -6.33 -27.66
C TYR A 304 3.84 -7.81 -27.35
N TYR A 305 4.15 -8.66 -28.31
CA TYR A 305 4.34 -10.07 -28.06
C TYR A 305 5.74 -10.28 -27.44
N GLY A 306 5.80 -10.91 -26.28
CA GLY A 306 7.05 -11.05 -25.52
C GLY A 306 7.33 -9.88 -24.56
N GLY A 307 6.44 -8.89 -24.50
CA GLY A 307 6.56 -7.72 -23.63
C GLY A 307 7.50 -6.64 -24.17
N SER A 308 7.46 -5.49 -23.53
CA SER A 308 8.34 -4.35 -23.80
C SER A 308 9.06 -3.93 -22.54
N SER A 309 10.38 -4.00 -22.53
CA SER A 309 11.19 -3.54 -21.38
C SER A 309 10.96 -2.06 -21.10
N ASN A 310 10.76 -1.23 -22.14
CA ASN A 310 10.45 0.18 -21.98
C ASN A 310 9.09 0.39 -21.30
N ASN A 311 8.03 -0.28 -21.76
CA ASN A 311 6.68 -0.10 -21.24
C ASN A 311 6.46 -0.75 -19.85
N SER A 312 7.33 -1.67 -19.44
CA SER A 312 7.23 -2.37 -18.16
C SER A 312 7.89 -1.64 -16.99
N GLN A 313 8.54 -0.49 -17.24
CA GLN A 313 9.19 0.27 -16.18
C GLN A 313 8.19 0.80 -15.15
N SER A 314 8.55 0.71 -13.87
CA SER A 314 7.82 1.37 -12.79
C SER A 314 7.77 2.87 -13.06
N SER A 315 6.58 3.41 -13.24
CA SER A 315 6.42 4.80 -13.65
C SER A 315 5.08 5.39 -13.21
N SER A 316 4.96 6.69 -13.32
CA SER A 316 3.69 7.38 -13.06
C SER A 316 2.56 6.93 -14.01
N PHE A 317 2.87 6.30 -15.15
CA PHE A 317 1.89 5.71 -16.05
C PHE A 317 1.14 4.54 -15.40
N TRP A 318 1.87 3.69 -14.69
CA TRP A 318 1.33 2.52 -14.02
C TRP A 318 0.95 2.77 -12.56
N LEU A 319 1.34 3.91 -12.00
CA LEU A 319 1.01 4.26 -10.62
C LEU A 319 -0.48 4.59 -10.49
N SER A 320 -1.19 3.84 -9.68
CA SER A 320 -2.62 4.00 -9.45
C SER A 320 -2.92 4.44 -8.01
N ASP A 321 -4.01 5.19 -7.87
CA ASP A 321 -4.53 5.60 -6.57
C ASP A 321 -5.35 4.44 -5.96
N GLY A 322 -4.88 3.93 -4.84
CA GLY A 322 -5.53 2.84 -4.10
C GLY A 322 -6.56 3.29 -3.07
N SER A 323 -6.91 4.58 -3.06
CA SER A 323 -7.93 5.11 -2.14
C SER A 323 -9.32 4.56 -2.45
N TYR A 324 -10.07 4.24 -1.42
CA TYR A 324 -11.46 3.77 -1.56
C TYR A 324 -12.32 4.11 -0.36
N LEU A 325 -13.64 4.05 -0.58
CA LEU A 325 -14.69 3.97 0.42
C LEU A 325 -15.51 2.70 0.16
N ARG A 326 -15.76 1.92 1.20
CA ARG A 326 -16.51 0.67 1.12
C ARG A 326 -17.71 0.69 2.06
N LEU A 327 -18.87 0.27 1.56
CA LEU A 327 -19.99 -0.14 2.40
C LEU A 327 -19.67 -1.55 2.94
N LYS A 328 -19.08 -1.56 4.14
CA LYS A 328 -18.48 -2.75 4.74
C LYS A 328 -19.50 -3.72 5.27
N ASN A 329 -20.49 -3.19 5.98
CA ASN A 329 -21.51 -4.01 6.62
C ASN A 329 -22.84 -3.26 6.67
N VAL A 330 -23.91 -3.96 6.40
CA VAL A 330 -25.29 -3.53 6.68
C VAL A 330 -25.99 -4.65 7.40
N GLN A 331 -26.56 -4.34 8.54
CA GLN A 331 -27.34 -5.30 9.32
C GLN A 331 -28.73 -4.74 9.60
N VAL A 332 -29.75 -5.53 9.36
CA VAL A 332 -31.14 -5.25 9.75
C VAL A 332 -31.60 -6.38 10.64
N SER A 333 -31.98 -6.06 11.87
CA SER A 333 -32.39 -7.04 12.88
C SER A 333 -33.80 -6.74 13.38
N TYR A 334 -34.58 -7.78 13.60
CA TYR A 334 -35.87 -7.72 14.22
C TYR A 334 -35.93 -8.60 15.48
N THR A 335 -36.29 -8.00 16.59
CA THR A 335 -36.40 -8.68 17.89
C THR A 335 -37.84 -9.07 18.17
N LEU A 336 -38.10 -10.34 18.22
CA LEU A 336 -39.38 -10.90 18.67
C LEU A 336 -39.38 -11.03 20.18
N LYS A 337 -40.30 -10.30 20.85
CA LYS A 337 -40.58 -10.42 22.29
C LYS A 337 -42.09 -10.65 22.42
N ASN A 338 -42.53 -11.91 22.38
CA ASN A 338 -43.95 -12.23 22.41
C ASN A 338 -44.22 -13.34 23.42
N GLN A 339 -45.43 -13.32 24.01
CA GLN A 339 -45.91 -14.39 24.87
C GLN A 339 -45.94 -15.77 24.19
N PHE A 340 -46.04 -15.79 22.87
CA PHE A 340 -45.95 -17.00 22.07
C PHE A 340 -44.60 -17.71 22.24
N LEU A 341 -43.49 -16.96 22.28
CA LEU A 341 -42.13 -17.52 22.47
C LEU A 341 -41.99 -18.21 23.85
N LYS A 342 -42.63 -17.67 24.87
CA LYS A 342 -42.63 -18.27 26.22
C LYS A 342 -43.20 -19.67 26.26
N LYS A 343 -44.14 -20.02 25.36
CA LYS A 343 -44.68 -21.37 25.25
C LYS A 343 -43.62 -22.39 24.82
N PHE A 344 -42.57 -21.94 24.17
CA PHE A 344 -41.41 -22.76 23.75
C PHE A 344 -40.20 -22.62 24.68
N GLY A 345 -40.36 -22.00 25.85
CA GLY A 345 -39.28 -21.75 26.78
C GLY A 345 -38.32 -20.64 26.31
N LEU A 346 -38.67 -19.86 25.29
CA LEU A 346 -37.85 -18.80 24.73
C LEU A 346 -38.21 -17.45 25.34
N GLN A 347 -37.23 -16.69 25.79
CA GLN A 347 -37.41 -15.31 26.27
C GLN A 347 -37.39 -14.32 25.10
N LYS A 348 -36.55 -14.58 24.09
CA LYS A 348 -36.28 -13.64 22.98
C LYS A 348 -35.84 -14.43 21.73
N ALA A 349 -36.26 -13.99 20.57
CA ALA A 349 -35.71 -14.42 19.29
C ALA A 349 -35.33 -13.19 18.46
N VAL A 350 -34.14 -13.17 17.88
CA VAL A 350 -33.67 -12.10 16.98
C VAL A 350 -33.39 -12.70 15.62
N ILE A 351 -34.02 -12.17 14.60
CA ILE A 351 -33.76 -12.49 13.21
C ILE A 351 -32.96 -11.32 12.62
N SER A 352 -31.81 -11.60 12.02
CA SER A 352 -30.95 -10.60 11.41
C SER A 352 -30.60 -10.96 9.97
N MET A 353 -30.70 -9.98 9.08
CA MET A 353 -30.13 -10.03 7.74
C MET A 353 -28.85 -9.18 7.75
N ILE A 354 -27.76 -9.77 7.31
CA ILE A 354 -26.44 -9.14 7.31
C ILE A 354 -25.86 -9.21 5.90
N GLY A 355 -25.36 -8.11 5.42
CA GLY A 355 -24.65 -8.03 4.16
C GLY A 355 -23.25 -7.44 4.36
N ASP A 356 -22.23 -8.14 3.88
CA ASP A 356 -20.85 -7.70 3.97
C ASP A 356 -20.27 -7.35 2.61
N ASN A 357 -19.39 -6.33 2.55
CA ASN A 357 -18.69 -5.86 1.35
C ASN A 357 -19.65 -5.51 0.19
N LEU A 358 -20.75 -4.82 0.49
CA LEU A 358 -21.86 -4.64 -0.45
C LEU A 358 -21.54 -3.71 -1.62
N ALA A 359 -20.73 -2.67 -1.39
CA ALA A 359 -20.33 -1.72 -2.42
C ALA A 359 -18.96 -1.13 -2.13
N VAL A 360 -18.23 -0.75 -3.18
CA VAL A 360 -16.95 -0.06 -3.09
C VAL A 360 -16.89 1.08 -4.12
N TRP A 361 -16.42 2.23 -3.68
CA TRP A 361 -16.18 3.41 -4.50
C TRP A 361 -14.68 3.70 -4.51
N SER A 362 -14.06 3.60 -5.68
CA SER A 362 -12.63 3.83 -5.90
C SER A 362 -12.38 4.28 -7.34
N LYS A 363 -11.17 4.74 -7.61
CA LYS A 363 -10.68 4.96 -8.98
C LYS A 363 -10.38 3.65 -9.70
N GLU A 364 -9.94 2.64 -8.96
CA GLU A 364 -9.80 1.29 -9.51
C GLU A 364 -11.17 0.66 -9.74
N LYS A 365 -11.41 0.17 -10.97
CA LYS A 365 -12.69 -0.40 -11.37
C LYS A 365 -12.62 -1.89 -11.73
N MET A 366 -11.42 -2.40 -11.96
CA MET A 366 -11.23 -3.78 -12.43
C MET A 366 -10.97 -4.75 -11.29
N LEU A 367 -10.31 -4.27 -10.24
CA LEU A 367 -9.94 -5.04 -9.06
C LEU A 367 -10.53 -4.42 -7.80
N ASP A 368 -10.66 -5.22 -6.76
CA ASP A 368 -10.94 -4.67 -5.43
C ASP A 368 -9.75 -3.78 -5.00
N PRO A 369 -9.98 -2.52 -4.65
CA PRO A 369 -8.89 -1.59 -4.36
C PRO A 369 -8.03 -2.01 -3.16
N ALA A 370 -8.56 -2.80 -2.22
CA ALA A 370 -7.79 -3.33 -1.10
C ALA A 370 -6.79 -4.42 -1.51
N GLN A 371 -6.95 -5.00 -2.70
CA GLN A 371 -6.12 -6.07 -3.26
C GLN A 371 -5.51 -5.70 -4.61
N ALA A 372 -5.67 -4.45 -5.04
CA ALA A 372 -5.28 -4.05 -6.39
C ALA A 372 -3.75 -4.12 -6.61
N GLY A 373 -2.95 -3.98 -5.55
CA GLY A 373 -1.50 -4.17 -5.61
C GLY A 373 -1.05 -5.59 -5.96
N ASP A 374 -1.91 -6.58 -5.78
CA ASP A 374 -1.64 -7.99 -6.12
C ASP A 374 -1.90 -8.31 -7.61
N ASN A 375 -2.33 -7.30 -8.38
CA ASN A 375 -2.50 -7.39 -9.84
C ASN A 375 -3.36 -8.59 -10.31
N GLY A 376 -4.42 -8.92 -9.55
CA GLY A 376 -5.36 -10.00 -9.86
C GLY A 376 -4.86 -11.40 -9.53
N THR A 377 -3.76 -11.55 -8.80
CA THR A 377 -3.21 -12.87 -8.42
C THR A 377 -3.83 -13.46 -7.15
N VAL A 378 -4.65 -12.69 -6.45
CA VAL A 378 -5.33 -13.12 -5.22
C VAL A 378 -6.83 -13.32 -5.42
N TYR A 379 -7.44 -14.09 -4.53
CA TYR A 379 -8.87 -14.37 -4.59
C TYR A 379 -9.68 -13.09 -4.32
N PRO A 380 -10.68 -12.74 -5.15
CA PRO A 380 -11.44 -11.51 -5.00
C PRO A 380 -12.22 -11.44 -3.68
N VAL A 381 -12.31 -10.24 -3.12
CA VAL A 381 -13.15 -9.98 -1.93
C VAL A 381 -14.62 -10.27 -2.26
N GLN A 382 -15.23 -11.15 -1.47
CA GLN A 382 -16.60 -11.60 -1.68
C GLN A 382 -17.62 -10.67 -1.05
N ARG A 383 -18.79 -10.56 -1.67
CA ARG A 383 -20.01 -10.09 -1.01
C ARG A 383 -20.66 -11.27 -0.32
N VAL A 384 -21.00 -11.10 0.95
CA VAL A 384 -21.62 -12.15 1.75
C VAL A 384 -22.98 -11.68 2.26
N TYR A 385 -23.97 -12.52 2.13
CA TYR A 385 -25.30 -12.31 2.68
C TYR A 385 -25.61 -13.40 3.67
N THR A 386 -25.94 -13.02 4.90
CA THR A 386 -26.16 -13.95 6.00
C THR A 386 -27.55 -13.72 6.59
N LEU A 387 -28.31 -14.81 6.76
CA LEU A 387 -29.50 -14.82 7.60
C LEU A 387 -29.16 -15.49 8.92
N GLN A 388 -29.35 -14.77 10.02
CA GLN A 388 -29.01 -15.23 11.36
C GLN A 388 -30.26 -15.28 12.23
N LEU A 389 -30.39 -16.35 13.01
CA LEU A 389 -31.42 -16.51 14.05
C LEU A 389 -30.72 -16.71 15.40
N ASN A 390 -30.94 -15.78 16.35
CA ASN A 390 -30.46 -15.90 17.72
C ASN A 390 -31.65 -16.17 18.65
N LEU A 391 -31.59 -17.26 19.40
CA LEU A 391 -32.59 -17.65 20.36
C LEU A 391 -32.01 -17.52 21.77
N SER A 392 -32.77 -16.90 22.69
CA SER A 392 -32.44 -16.81 24.12
C SER A 392 -33.50 -17.57 24.92
N PHE A 393 -33.04 -18.47 25.79
CA PHE A 393 -33.85 -19.32 26.65
C PHE A 393 -33.95 -18.76 28.04
#